data_e02618488eca1d13efc9e73e3b4d27bc
#
_entry.id   e02618488eca1d13efc9e73e3b4d27bc
#
_cell.length_a   1.000
_cell.length_b   1.000
_cell.length_c   1.000
_cell.angle_alpha   90.00
_cell.angle_beta   90.00
_cell.angle_gamma   90.00
#
_symmetry.space_group_name_H-M   'P 1'
#
loop_
_entity.id
_entity.type
_entity.pdbx_description
1 polymer ?
#
loop_
_entity_poly.entity_id
_entity_poly.type
_entity_poly.pdbx_seq_one_letter_code
_entity_poly.pdbx_strand_id
1 'polypeptide(L)'
;MNLAEVNRGIHKHKKRKRVGRGTGSGHGKTSGRGHKGQGQLAGWSANPIFEGGSAPLIRRIPKRGFHNAWAKLVAAVNVGELETAFASGDEVTIEGLRTKDLAKGRFDELKILGGGSLTKKLKIAAHRFSGSALAKIEKAGGQAIILPGKRPVVKGVAKKAT
;
A
#
# COMPACT_ATOMS: atom_id res chain seq x y z
N MET A 1 22.30 -27.80 16.28
CA MET A 1 21.37 -26.69 16.52
C MET A 1 21.91 -25.89 17.69
N ASN A 2 22.34 -24.64 17.46
CA ASN A 2 22.98 -23.83 18.48
C ASN A 2 21.91 -22.93 19.14
N LEU A 3 21.98 -22.67 20.46
CA LEU A 3 21.01 -21.83 21.19
C LEU A 3 20.82 -20.44 20.54
N ALA A 4 21.86 -19.91 19.90
CA ALA A 4 21.79 -18.67 19.14
C ALA A 4 20.91 -18.78 17.88
N GLU A 5 20.83 -19.95 17.27
CA GLU A 5 19.99 -20.20 16.08
C GLU A 5 18.51 -20.36 16.44
N VAL A 6 18.21 -20.96 17.60
CA VAL A 6 16.83 -21.11 18.10
C VAL A 6 16.19 -19.73 18.37
N ASN A 7 16.99 -18.74 18.79
CA ASN A 7 16.53 -17.39 19.08
C ASN A 7 16.58 -16.46 17.86
N ARG A 8 17.02 -16.93 16.69
CA ARG A 8 17.10 -16.17 15.45
C ARG A 8 15.69 -15.85 14.96
N GLY A 9 15.29 -14.58 15.04
CA GLY A 9 13.95 -14.13 14.65
C GLY A 9 13.04 -13.79 15.83
N ILE A 10 13.41 -14.07 17.07
CA ILE A 10 12.67 -13.64 18.25
C ILE A 10 13.02 -12.17 18.54
N HIS A 11 12.17 -11.26 18.12
CA HIS A 11 12.29 -9.84 18.48
C HIS A 11 11.75 -9.60 19.88
N LYS A 12 12.63 -9.52 20.87
CA LYS A 12 12.22 -9.12 22.23
C LYS A 12 11.66 -7.71 22.21
N HIS A 13 10.43 -7.54 22.68
CA HIS A 13 9.86 -6.22 22.91
C HIS A 13 10.76 -5.43 23.86
N LYS A 14 11.24 -4.27 23.41
CA LYS A 14 11.98 -3.34 24.28
C LYS A 14 11.08 -2.90 25.44
N LYS A 15 11.57 -3.00 26.67
CA LYS A 15 10.85 -2.46 27.83
C LYS A 15 10.51 -0.99 27.60
N ARG A 16 9.27 -0.59 27.93
CA ARG A 16 8.85 0.81 27.83
C ARG A 16 9.74 1.70 28.70
N LYS A 17 10.40 2.67 28.07
CA LYS A 17 11.23 3.64 28.77
C LYS A 17 10.34 4.60 29.56
N ARG A 18 10.51 4.64 30.88
CA ARG A 18 9.83 5.59 31.78
C ARG A 18 10.80 6.71 32.09
N VAL A 19 10.44 7.94 31.78
CA VAL A 19 11.24 9.14 32.02
C VAL A 19 10.73 9.89 33.25
N GLY A 20 11.57 10.75 33.88
CA GLY A 20 11.18 11.50 35.05
C GLY A 20 10.99 10.64 36.30
N ARG A 21 11.78 9.57 36.48
CA ARG A 21 11.68 8.61 37.58
C ARG A 21 12.97 8.57 38.44
N GLY A 22 13.51 9.76 38.77
CA GLY A 22 14.65 9.92 39.63
C GLY A 22 15.98 9.94 38.90
N THR A 23 17.01 10.45 39.58
CA THR A 23 18.38 10.64 39.03
C THR A 23 19.04 9.32 38.69
N GLY A 24 18.83 8.26 39.46
CA GLY A 24 19.42 6.94 39.22
C GLY A 24 18.97 6.28 37.92
N SER A 25 17.84 6.72 37.31
CA SER A 25 17.38 6.21 36.03
C SER A 25 18.14 6.76 34.81
N GLY A 26 18.97 7.80 34.98
CA GLY A 26 19.63 8.56 33.92
C GLY A 26 18.68 9.43 33.09
N HIS A 27 17.38 9.36 33.36
CA HIS A 27 16.34 10.11 32.68
C HIS A 27 15.43 10.88 33.68
N GLY A 28 16.00 11.29 34.82
CA GLY A 28 15.33 12.10 35.82
C GLY A 28 15.08 13.53 35.35
N LYS A 29 15.34 14.49 36.18
CA LYS A 29 15.22 15.95 36.04
C LYS A 29 14.60 16.48 34.72
N THR A 30 15.31 16.41 33.60
CA THR A 30 14.88 16.95 32.30
C THR A 30 14.24 15.93 31.37
N SER A 31 14.21 14.67 31.77
CA SER A 31 13.61 13.56 30.98
C SER A 31 14.19 13.39 29.56
N GLY A 32 15.45 13.80 29.36
CA GLY A 32 16.13 13.79 28.06
C GLY A 32 15.78 14.95 27.13
N ARG A 33 15.04 15.97 27.62
CA ARG A 33 14.64 17.14 26.81
C ARG A 33 15.57 18.34 26.94
N GLY A 34 16.55 18.29 27.84
CA GLY A 34 17.43 19.41 28.12
C GLY A 34 16.75 20.53 28.91
N HIS A 35 17.44 21.69 29.01
CA HIS A 35 16.95 22.89 29.67
C HIS A 35 16.52 23.91 28.64
N LYS A 36 15.44 24.64 28.90
CA LYS A 36 14.96 25.77 28.10
C LYS A 36 15.06 25.51 26.58
N GLY A 37 14.15 25.96 25.80
CA GLY A 37 14.12 25.78 24.36
C GLY A 37 12.83 25.19 23.86
N GLN A 38 12.62 25.30 22.57
CA GLN A 38 11.34 24.99 21.92
C GLN A 38 10.95 23.52 22.03
N GLY A 39 11.93 22.59 21.94
CA GLY A 39 11.69 21.14 22.02
C GLY A 39 11.45 20.60 23.43
N GLN A 40 11.57 21.45 24.48
CA GLN A 40 11.37 21.03 25.87
C GLN A 40 9.88 20.79 26.19
N LEU A 41 8.99 21.53 25.60
CA LEU A 41 7.54 21.45 25.86
C LEU A 41 6.94 20.12 25.42
N ALA A 42 6.06 19.55 26.22
CA ALA A 42 5.53 18.21 26.01
C ALA A 42 4.71 18.08 24.72
N GLY A 43 3.98 19.10 24.33
CA GLY A 43 3.16 19.11 23.11
C GLY A 43 3.88 19.61 21.85
N TRP A 44 5.17 19.93 21.95
CA TRP A 44 5.89 20.45 20.80
C TRP A 44 6.25 19.36 19.81
N SER A 45 6.02 19.63 18.52
CA SER A 45 6.42 18.81 17.39
C SER A 45 7.11 19.70 16.35
N ALA A 46 8.29 19.31 15.91
CA ALA A 46 8.96 20.03 14.83
C ALA A 46 8.24 19.80 13.50
N ASN A 47 8.02 20.88 12.76
CA ASN A 47 7.58 20.75 11.38
C ASN A 47 8.75 20.16 10.56
N PRO A 48 8.62 18.98 9.93
CA PRO A 48 9.69 18.33 9.18
C PRO A 48 10.17 19.13 7.98
N ILE A 49 9.42 20.13 7.55
CA ILE A 49 9.73 20.98 6.39
C ILE A 49 10.33 22.33 6.83
N PHE A 50 10.55 22.56 8.14
CA PHE A 50 11.06 23.83 8.64
C PHE A 50 12.58 23.95 8.45
N GLU A 51 13.02 25.00 7.76
CA GLU A 51 14.43 25.30 7.42
C GLU A 51 14.93 26.56 8.12
N GLY A 52 14.75 26.66 9.44
CA GLY A 52 15.37 27.71 10.24
C GLY A 52 15.00 29.18 9.93
N GLY A 53 13.82 29.43 9.37
CA GLY A 53 13.32 30.80 9.07
C GLY A 53 13.45 31.24 7.62
N SER A 54 14.19 30.49 6.79
CA SER A 54 14.19 30.63 5.33
C SER A 54 12.92 30.03 4.73
N ALA A 55 12.54 30.46 3.52
CA ALA A 55 11.43 29.83 2.81
C ALA A 55 11.73 28.36 2.57
N PRO A 56 10.93 27.40 3.07
CA PRO A 56 11.18 25.96 2.88
C PRO A 56 11.28 25.58 1.41
N LEU A 57 12.07 24.55 1.10
CA LEU A 57 12.29 24.08 -0.26
C LEU A 57 10.99 23.88 -1.04
N ILE A 58 9.98 23.28 -0.40
CA ILE A 58 8.65 23.06 -1.01
C ILE A 58 7.96 24.34 -1.50
N ARG A 59 8.26 25.50 -0.86
CA ARG A 59 7.73 26.80 -1.27
C ARG A 59 8.56 27.48 -2.34
N ARG A 60 9.84 27.06 -2.51
CA ARG A 60 10.74 27.57 -3.55
C ARG A 60 10.54 26.86 -4.88
N ILE A 61 10.05 25.63 -4.87
CA ILE A 61 9.81 24.82 -6.08
C ILE A 61 8.49 25.27 -6.73
N PRO A 62 8.44 25.48 -8.05
CA PRO A 62 7.20 25.77 -8.76
C PRO A 62 6.18 24.65 -8.61
N LYS A 63 4.93 24.98 -8.37
CA LYS A 63 3.81 24.04 -8.38
C LYS A 63 3.63 23.48 -9.78
N ARG A 64 3.46 22.18 -9.90
CA ARG A 64 3.21 21.50 -11.18
C ARG A 64 2.04 20.54 -11.07
N GLY A 65 1.28 20.44 -12.17
CA GLY A 65 0.17 19.52 -12.29
C GLY A 65 -1.09 19.97 -11.57
N PHE A 66 -2.05 19.11 -11.61
CA PHE A 66 -3.37 19.28 -10.99
C PHE A 66 -3.88 17.93 -10.49
N HIS A 67 -4.83 17.97 -9.58
CA HIS A 67 -5.51 16.77 -9.10
C HIS A 67 -6.71 16.48 -10.02
N ASN A 68 -6.70 15.33 -10.69
CA ASN A 68 -7.84 14.88 -11.49
C ASN A 68 -8.91 14.25 -10.59
N ALA A 69 -9.98 15.00 -10.32
CA ALA A 69 -11.09 14.55 -9.47
C ALA A 69 -11.89 13.37 -10.09
N TRP A 70 -11.80 13.17 -11.40
CA TRP A 70 -12.49 12.10 -12.14
C TRP A 70 -11.57 10.93 -12.49
N ALA A 71 -10.41 10.85 -11.89
CA ALA A 71 -9.51 9.72 -12.09
C ALA A 71 -10.21 8.43 -11.62
N LYS A 72 -10.13 7.38 -12.44
CA LYS A 72 -10.63 6.06 -12.07
C LYS A 72 -9.81 5.48 -10.94
N LEU A 73 -10.48 4.94 -9.93
CA LEU A 73 -9.86 4.21 -8.85
C LEU A 73 -9.53 2.79 -9.33
N VAL A 74 -8.24 2.47 -9.38
CA VAL A 74 -7.76 1.17 -9.83
C VAL A 74 -7.23 0.37 -8.65
N ALA A 75 -7.86 -0.77 -8.36
CA ALA A 75 -7.28 -1.75 -7.44
C ALA A 75 -6.20 -2.56 -8.16
N ALA A 76 -5.03 -2.68 -7.56
CA ALA A 76 -3.92 -3.44 -8.11
C ALA A 76 -3.66 -4.67 -7.23
N VAL A 77 -3.59 -5.86 -7.85
CA VAL A 77 -3.31 -7.14 -7.18
C VAL A 77 -2.17 -7.83 -7.91
N ASN A 78 -1.21 -8.37 -7.17
CA ASN A 78 -0.06 -9.07 -7.74
C ASN A 78 -0.33 -10.57 -7.94
N VAL A 79 0.27 -11.16 -8.97
CA VAL A 79 0.13 -12.61 -9.22
C VAL A 79 0.66 -13.48 -8.09
N GLY A 80 1.68 -13.02 -7.33
CA GLY A 80 2.17 -13.73 -6.15
C GLY A 80 1.16 -13.81 -5.01
N GLU A 81 0.31 -12.79 -4.86
CA GLU A 81 -0.79 -12.79 -3.88
C GLU A 81 -1.89 -13.79 -4.29
N LEU A 82 -2.15 -13.91 -5.60
CA LEU A 82 -3.07 -14.90 -6.14
C LEU A 82 -2.56 -16.33 -5.93
N GLU A 83 -1.25 -16.56 -6.10
CA GLU A 83 -0.60 -17.85 -5.83
C GLU A 83 -0.85 -18.33 -4.41
N THR A 84 -0.78 -17.41 -3.44
CA THR A 84 -0.96 -17.72 -2.01
C THR A 84 -2.42 -17.97 -1.65
N ALA A 85 -3.34 -17.21 -2.27
CA ALA A 85 -4.74 -17.17 -1.86
C ALA A 85 -5.65 -18.17 -2.57
N PHE A 86 -5.28 -18.64 -3.78
CA PHE A 86 -6.12 -19.52 -4.60
C PHE A 86 -5.48 -20.90 -4.83
N ALA A 87 -6.31 -21.92 -4.97
CA ALA A 87 -5.89 -23.25 -5.34
C ALA A 87 -5.72 -23.38 -6.87
N SER A 88 -4.98 -24.39 -7.32
CA SER A 88 -4.80 -24.63 -8.76
C SER A 88 -6.14 -25.05 -9.39
N GLY A 89 -6.50 -24.38 -10.48
CA GLY A 89 -7.76 -24.61 -11.20
C GLY A 89 -8.90 -23.63 -10.82
N ASP A 90 -8.72 -22.83 -9.76
CA ASP A 90 -9.73 -21.88 -9.31
C ASP A 90 -9.97 -20.77 -10.34
N GLU A 91 -11.20 -20.25 -10.32
CA GLU A 91 -11.59 -19.06 -11.04
C GLU A 91 -11.50 -17.83 -10.12
N VAL A 92 -10.64 -16.89 -10.50
CA VAL A 92 -10.40 -15.65 -9.77
C VAL A 92 -11.35 -14.58 -10.28
N THR A 93 -12.45 -14.35 -9.56
CA THR A 93 -13.43 -13.29 -9.81
C THR A 93 -13.21 -12.11 -8.89
N ILE A 94 -13.82 -10.96 -9.21
CA ILE A 94 -13.76 -9.75 -8.36
C ILE A 94 -14.33 -10.03 -6.97
N GLU A 95 -15.40 -10.80 -6.89
CA GLU A 95 -16.02 -11.18 -5.60
C GLU A 95 -15.12 -12.09 -4.78
N GLY A 96 -14.50 -13.08 -5.41
CA GLY A 96 -13.51 -13.95 -4.77
C GLY A 96 -12.31 -13.18 -4.20
N LEU A 97 -11.84 -12.14 -4.92
CA LEU A 97 -10.76 -11.26 -4.44
C LEU A 97 -11.19 -10.41 -3.24
N ARG A 98 -12.44 -9.95 -3.21
CA ARG A 98 -13.00 -9.21 -2.06
C ARG A 98 -13.14 -10.10 -0.83
N THR A 99 -13.65 -11.31 -0.99
CA THR A 99 -13.80 -12.29 0.11
C THR A 99 -12.45 -12.64 0.74
N LYS A 100 -11.38 -12.70 -0.08
CA LYS A 100 -10.02 -12.97 0.38
C LYS A 100 -9.23 -11.71 0.74
N ASP A 101 -9.87 -10.56 0.85
CA ASP A 101 -9.29 -9.28 1.24
C ASP A 101 -8.14 -8.76 0.36
N LEU A 102 -8.00 -9.26 -0.87
CA LEU A 102 -6.96 -8.84 -1.81
C LEU A 102 -7.33 -7.57 -2.59
N ALA A 103 -8.61 -7.35 -2.86
CA ALA A 103 -9.13 -6.15 -3.50
C ALA A 103 -10.06 -5.40 -2.55
N LYS A 104 -9.47 -4.63 -1.62
CA LYS A 104 -10.22 -3.89 -0.59
C LYS A 104 -10.78 -2.56 -1.09
N GLY A 105 -11.88 -2.15 -0.48
CA GLY A 105 -12.45 -0.84 -0.66
C GLY A 105 -13.22 -0.64 -1.95
N ARG A 106 -13.44 0.64 -2.29
CA ARG A 106 -14.18 1.05 -3.50
C ARG A 106 -13.20 1.28 -4.64
N PHE A 107 -13.37 0.60 -5.74
CA PHE A 107 -12.60 0.77 -6.97
C PHE A 107 -13.49 0.63 -8.21
N ASP A 108 -13.08 1.24 -9.31
CA ASP A 108 -13.77 1.20 -10.60
C ASP A 108 -13.21 0.11 -11.51
N GLU A 109 -11.91 -0.12 -11.47
CA GLU A 109 -11.22 -1.11 -12.29
C GLU A 109 -10.27 -1.97 -11.46
N LEU A 110 -10.18 -3.26 -11.79
CA LEU A 110 -9.20 -4.20 -11.24
C LEU A 110 -8.06 -4.38 -12.23
N LYS A 111 -6.81 -4.26 -11.77
CA LYS A 111 -5.61 -4.48 -12.56
C LYS A 111 -4.73 -5.54 -11.94
N ILE A 112 -4.33 -6.54 -12.72
CA ILE A 112 -3.39 -7.57 -12.29
C ILE A 112 -1.96 -7.18 -12.68
N LEU A 113 -1.07 -7.22 -11.70
CA LEU A 113 0.35 -6.90 -11.83
C LEU A 113 1.22 -8.15 -11.69
N GLY A 114 2.39 -8.14 -12.34
CA GLY A 114 3.29 -9.29 -12.39
C GLY A 114 4.26 -9.43 -11.22
N GLY A 115 3.99 -8.83 -10.06
CA GLY A 115 4.82 -9.01 -8.86
C GLY A 115 4.70 -10.44 -8.31
N GLY A 116 5.83 -11.05 -7.93
CA GLY A 116 5.88 -12.42 -7.43
C GLY A 116 5.98 -13.50 -8.53
N SER A 117 5.84 -14.76 -8.16
CA SER A 117 5.81 -15.93 -9.05
C SER A 117 4.41 -16.51 -9.13
N LEU A 118 4.08 -17.16 -10.23
CA LEU A 118 2.83 -17.89 -10.44
C LEU A 118 3.17 -19.26 -11.02
N THR A 119 2.84 -20.33 -10.31
CA THR A 119 3.03 -21.73 -10.75
C THR A 119 1.70 -22.43 -10.98
N LYS A 120 0.64 -21.94 -10.35
CA LYS A 120 -0.71 -22.51 -10.41
C LYS A 120 -1.45 -22.10 -11.67
N LYS A 121 -2.21 -23.03 -12.23
CA LYS A 121 -3.13 -22.73 -13.35
C LYS A 121 -4.36 -22.04 -12.79
N LEU A 122 -4.56 -20.76 -13.11
CA LEU A 122 -5.70 -19.96 -12.66
C LEU A 122 -6.43 -19.36 -13.85
N LYS A 123 -7.75 -19.24 -13.74
CA LYS A 123 -8.58 -18.44 -14.65
C LYS A 123 -8.82 -17.09 -13.98
N ILE A 124 -8.26 -16.02 -14.52
CA ILE A 124 -8.28 -14.72 -13.86
C ILE A 124 -9.12 -13.74 -14.68
N ALA A 125 -10.22 -13.26 -14.07
CA ALA A 125 -11.10 -12.25 -14.65
C ALA A 125 -10.76 -10.86 -14.08
N ALA A 126 -10.24 -9.94 -14.90
CA ALA A 126 -9.89 -8.58 -14.51
C ALA A 126 -10.08 -7.58 -15.65
N HIS A 127 -10.15 -6.27 -15.34
CA HIS A 127 -10.31 -5.24 -16.35
C HIS A 127 -9.01 -4.95 -17.12
N ARG A 128 -7.87 -5.07 -16.43
CA ARG A 128 -6.55 -4.77 -17.01
C ARG A 128 -5.50 -5.74 -16.49
N PHE A 129 -4.54 -6.06 -17.35
CA PHE A 129 -3.38 -6.87 -17.02
C PHE A 129 -2.10 -6.10 -17.41
N SER A 130 -1.02 -6.29 -16.68
CA SER A 130 0.30 -5.85 -17.12
C SER A 130 0.91 -6.88 -18.07
N GLY A 131 1.81 -6.47 -18.97
CA GLY A 131 2.47 -7.40 -19.89
C GLY A 131 3.22 -8.52 -19.16
N SER A 132 3.89 -8.18 -18.05
CA SER A 132 4.56 -9.18 -17.22
C SER A 132 3.60 -10.15 -16.49
N ALA A 133 2.39 -9.70 -16.15
CA ALA A 133 1.37 -10.57 -15.58
C ALA A 133 0.85 -11.57 -16.61
N LEU A 134 0.53 -11.10 -17.83
CA LEU A 134 0.09 -11.98 -18.92
C LEU A 134 1.10 -13.07 -19.21
N ALA A 135 2.38 -12.71 -19.39
CA ALA A 135 3.44 -13.68 -19.65
C ALA A 135 3.57 -14.74 -18.53
N LYS A 136 3.34 -14.38 -17.26
CA LYS A 136 3.38 -15.32 -16.14
C LYS A 136 2.15 -16.22 -16.09
N ILE A 137 0.96 -15.70 -16.38
CA ILE A 137 -0.28 -16.46 -16.43
C ILE A 137 -0.22 -17.49 -17.56
N GLU A 138 0.25 -17.09 -18.74
CA GLU A 138 0.43 -17.98 -19.89
C GLU A 138 1.46 -19.07 -19.62
N LYS A 139 2.62 -18.72 -19.02
CA LYS A 139 3.64 -19.70 -18.61
C LYS A 139 3.12 -20.73 -17.60
N ALA A 140 2.25 -20.31 -16.69
CA ALA A 140 1.59 -21.20 -15.73
C ALA A 140 0.46 -22.04 -16.35
N GLY A 141 0.10 -21.82 -17.63
CA GLY A 141 -1.00 -22.47 -18.33
C GLY A 141 -2.39 -22.00 -17.86
N GLY A 142 -2.47 -20.80 -17.29
CA GLY A 142 -3.71 -20.15 -16.90
C GLY A 142 -4.38 -19.37 -18.04
N GLN A 143 -5.56 -18.83 -17.76
CA GLN A 143 -6.32 -17.98 -18.70
C GLN A 143 -6.55 -16.58 -18.11
N ALA A 144 -6.32 -15.55 -18.91
CA ALA A 144 -6.64 -14.17 -18.58
C ALA A 144 -7.93 -13.76 -19.32
N ILE A 145 -8.97 -13.40 -18.57
CA ILE A 145 -10.27 -12.96 -19.10
C ILE A 145 -10.40 -11.46 -18.87
N ILE A 146 -10.50 -10.69 -19.95
CA ILE A 146 -10.65 -9.24 -19.85
C ILE A 146 -12.10 -8.88 -19.68
N LEU A 147 -12.44 -8.27 -18.53
CA LEU A 147 -13.77 -7.76 -18.25
C LEU A 147 -13.97 -6.38 -18.90
N PRO A 148 -15.16 -6.09 -19.45
CA PRO A 148 -15.45 -4.76 -19.97
C PRO A 148 -15.46 -3.73 -18.83
N GLY A 149 -14.62 -2.69 -18.95
CA GLY A 149 -14.63 -1.56 -18.04
C GLY A 149 -15.92 -0.72 -18.16
N LYS A 150 -16.23 0.09 -17.15
CA LYS A 150 -17.30 1.10 -17.24
C LYS A 150 -17.09 1.97 -18.48
N ARG A 151 -18.05 1.95 -19.39
CA ARG A 151 -18.03 2.84 -20.55
C ARG A 151 -18.02 4.29 -20.08
N PRO A 152 -17.22 5.18 -20.68
CA PRO A 152 -17.30 6.59 -20.37
C PRO A 152 -18.71 7.08 -20.67
N VAL A 153 -19.31 7.82 -19.75
CA VAL A 153 -20.60 8.47 -19.97
C VAL A 153 -20.38 9.57 -20.99
N VAL A 154 -20.71 9.31 -22.24
CA VAL A 154 -20.73 10.34 -23.30
C VAL A 154 -21.96 11.19 -23.03
N LYS A 155 -21.74 12.40 -22.48
CA LYS A 155 -22.79 13.40 -22.36
C LYS A 155 -23.26 13.78 -23.76
N GLY A 156 -24.52 13.48 -24.11
CA GLY A 156 -25.15 14.00 -25.32
C GLY A 156 -25.67 13.00 -26.34
N VAL A 157 -25.62 11.70 -26.10
CA VAL A 157 -26.35 10.74 -26.94
C VAL A 157 -27.69 10.43 -26.29
N ALA A 158 -28.73 11.12 -26.74
CA ALA A 158 -30.09 10.79 -26.39
C ALA A 158 -30.32 9.31 -26.80
N LYS A 159 -30.82 8.47 -25.87
CA LYS A 159 -31.27 7.12 -26.17
C LYS A 159 -32.38 7.24 -27.19
N LYS A 160 -32.12 6.84 -28.44
CA LYS A 160 -33.23 6.51 -29.35
C LYS A 160 -33.96 5.34 -28.72
N ALA A 161 -35.18 5.60 -28.26
CA ALA A 161 -36.12 4.57 -27.88
C ALA A 161 -36.47 3.77 -29.16
N THR A 162 -36.26 2.47 -29.07
CA THR A 162 -36.83 1.50 -29.99
C THR A 162 -37.87 0.73 -29.23
#